data_b9759a48ee11c1df62f28771e9761328
#
_entry.id   b9759a48ee11c1df62f28771e9761328
#
_cell.length_a   1.000
_cell.length_b   1.000
_cell.length_c   1.000
_cell.angle_alpha   90.00
_cell.angle_beta   90.00
_cell.angle_gamma   90.00
#
_symmetry.space_group_name_H-M   'P 1'
#
loop_
_entity.id
_entity.type
_entity.pdbx_description
1 polymer ?
#
loop_
_entity_poly.entity_id
_entity_poly.type
_entity_poly.pdbx_seq_one_letter_code
_entity_poly.pdbx_strand_id
1 'polypeptide(L)'
;MRRDSLFYQLFAQLPQTFFDLLGVEGAEGYRFDSIELKETTFRIDGVFVPPDPAGVVYFCEVQFQRDNTFYERFFAEIFLYLRLKRDTFSDWQAVVIYPDPQTEQKEITPYVPLIQSDRLRRVYLHELGSPEQLPLSLGLMKLMTLSRAEMPKAARCLVQSTQHQAVAKGEVIIELITRIMLYRFTELNREEVLHMLGLTTEELKRTRFYQEVYAEGRQEGLQAGREEGLQQGLQEGLQQGLQQGLQAGLQQGLQQGLQQGEAAVILRLLRRRFGSLPNELEECIRQLSPERIEALAEAFLDFPDLGEVVSWLNRST
;
A
#
# COMPACT_ATOMS: atom_id res chain seq x y z
N MET A 1 2.14 15.56 4.68
CA MET A 1 2.40 16.03 3.32
C MET A 1 2.87 17.48 3.42
N ARG A 2 4.01 17.84 2.85
CA ARG A 2 4.51 19.23 2.90
C ARG A 2 3.82 20.04 1.78
N ARG A 3 3.67 21.37 1.95
CA ARG A 3 3.05 22.24 0.93
C ARG A 3 3.80 22.17 -0.41
N ASP A 4 5.11 22.02 -0.36
CA ASP A 4 5.99 21.84 -1.52
C ASP A 4 5.55 20.65 -2.39
N SER A 5 5.11 19.57 -1.76
CA SER A 5 4.56 18.39 -2.45
C SER A 5 3.26 18.69 -3.23
N LEU A 6 2.46 19.66 -2.80
CA LEU A 6 1.26 20.08 -3.54
C LEU A 6 1.63 20.86 -4.81
N PHE A 7 2.63 21.74 -4.72
CA PHE A 7 3.15 22.44 -5.90
C PHE A 7 3.80 21.49 -6.89
N TYR A 8 4.56 20.50 -6.39
CA TYR A 8 5.09 19.44 -7.25
C TYR A 8 3.99 18.75 -8.05
N GLN A 9 2.90 18.34 -7.37
CA GLN A 9 1.76 17.71 -8.04
C GLN A 9 1.05 18.67 -9.01
N LEU A 10 0.92 19.94 -8.63
CA LEU A 10 0.35 20.97 -9.51
C LEU A 10 1.15 21.11 -10.80
N PHE A 11 2.47 21.27 -10.71
CA PHE A 11 3.33 21.44 -11.88
C PHE A 11 3.49 20.16 -12.71
N ALA A 12 3.49 19.00 -12.07
CA ALA A 12 3.54 17.71 -12.78
C ALA A 12 2.28 17.47 -13.62
N GLN A 13 1.11 17.87 -13.12
CA GLN A 13 -0.17 17.68 -13.79
C GLN A 13 -0.53 18.83 -14.74
N LEU A 14 -0.14 20.05 -14.38
CA LEU A 14 -0.46 21.30 -15.06
C LEU A 14 0.79 22.20 -15.20
N PRO A 15 1.81 21.81 -16.00
CA PRO A 15 3.08 22.56 -16.10
C PRO A 15 2.86 24.00 -16.60
N GLN A 16 1.84 24.24 -17.40
CA GLN A 16 1.49 25.58 -17.90
C GLN A 16 1.22 26.59 -16.76
N THR A 17 0.76 26.13 -15.60
CA THR A 17 0.51 26.97 -14.42
C THR A 17 1.74 27.76 -13.97
N PHE A 18 2.92 27.17 -14.12
CA PHE A 18 4.20 27.85 -13.83
C PHE A 18 4.45 29.02 -14.81
N PHE A 19 4.23 28.81 -16.11
CA PHE A 19 4.43 29.83 -17.13
C PHE A 19 3.38 30.93 -17.07
N ASP A 20 2.13 30.59 -16.70
CA ASP A 20 1.07 31.57 -16.43
C ASP A 20 1.48 32.53 -15.29
N LEU A 21 2.11 31.99 -14.22
CA LEU A 21 2.63 32.76 -13.11
C LEU A 21 3.71 33.76 -13.55
N LEU A 22 4.53 33.38 -14.52
CA LEU A 22 5.60 34.23 -15.06
C LEU A 22 5.14 35.18 -16.16
N GLY A 23 3.94 34.98 -16.71
CA GLY A 23 3.45 35.68 -17.90
C GLY A 23 4.30 35.39 -19.15
N VAL A 24 4.77 34.12 -19.28
CA VAL A 24 5.56 33.67 -20.44
C VAL A 24 4.65 32.91 -21.38
N GLU A 25 4.59 33.39 -22.63
CA GLU A 25 3.85 32.73 -23.70
C GLU A 25 4.72 31.75 -24.50
N GLY A 26 4.10 30.79 -25.19
CA GLY A 26 4.80 29.85 -26.06
C GLY A 26 5.60 28.76 -25.32
N ALA A 27 5.22 28.45 -24.07
CA ALA A 27 5.85 27.42 -23.26
C ALA A 27 5.27 26.00 -23.48
N GLU A 28 4.72 25.76 -24.64
CA GLU A 28 4.16 24.46 -24.99
C GLU A 28 5.27 23.40 -25.15
N GLY A 29 5.01 22.19 -24.65
CA GLY A 29 5.96 21.07 -24.74
C GLY A 29 7.03 21.03 -23.64
N TYR A 30 7.07 22.00 -22.72
CA TYR A 30 7.93 21.90 -21.54
C TYR A 30 7.50 20.72 -20.66
N ARG A 31 8.50 20.00 -20.14
CA ARG A 31 8.31 18.90 -19.21
C ARG A 31 8.83 19.29 -17.84
N PHE A 32 8.01 19.05 -16.82
CA PHE A 32 8.37 19.22 -15.43
C PHE A 32 9.02 17.93 -14.91
N ASP A 33 10.22 18.04 -14.33
CA ASP A 33 10.94 16.93 -13.71
C ASP A 33 11.45 17.35 -12.32
N SER A 34 11.46 16.40 -11.37
CA SER A 34 12.21 16.50 -10.12
C SER A 34 13.49 15.70 -10.28
N ILE A 35 14.62 16.35 -10.07
CA ILE A 35 15.94 15.75 -10.37
C ILE A 35 16.74 15.60 -9.08
N GLU A 36 17.12 14.37 -8.77
CA GLU A 36 18.07 14.04 -7.71
C GLU A 36 19.47 13.87 -8.32
N LEU A 37 20.43 14.64 -7.83
CA LEU A 37 21.82 14.60 -8.27
C LEU A 37 22.58 13.56 -7.44
N LYS A 38 22.87 12.40 -8.04
CA LYS A 38 23.43 11.23 -7.34
C LYS A 38 24.81 11.42 -6.69
N GLU A 39 25.59 12.40 -7.13
CA GLU A 39 26.94 12.65 -6.59
C GLU A 39 26.95 13.53 -5.32
N THR A 40 25.81 14.11 -4.99
CA THR A 40 25.62 14.99 -3.82
C THR A 40 24.20 14.75 -3.30
N THR A 41 23.95 15.04 -2.03
CA THR A 41 22.60 15.01 -1.43
C THR A 41 21.69 16.14 -1.94
N PHE A 42 22.02 16.76 -3.08
CA PHE A 42 21.29 17.89 -3.66
C PHE A 42 20.08 17.39 -4.46
N ARG A 43 18.97 18.05 -4.24
CA ARG A 43 17.72 17.78 -4.91
C ARG A 43 17.07 19.10 -5.33
N ILE A 44 16.88 19.28 -6.63
CA ILE A 44 16.11 20.39 -7.19
C ILE A 44 14.64 19.98 -7.24
N ASP A 45 13.76 20.73 -6.58
CA ASP A 45 12.34 20.39 -6.47
C ASP A 45 11.61 20.47 -7.82
N GLY A 46 12.02 21.38 -8.71
CA GLY A 46 11.40 21.50 -10.02
C GLY A 46 12.35 22.02 -11.09
N VAL A 47 12.40 21.31 -12.21
CA VAL A 47 13.12 21.73 -13.41
C VAL A 47 12.18 21.61 -14.61
N PHE A 48 11.98 22.71 -15.33
CA PHE A 48 11.24 22.71 -16.59
C PHE A 48 12.23 22.67 -17.74
N VAL A 49 12.30 21.50 -18.37
CA VAL A 49 13.22 21.25 -19.47
C VAL A 49 12.55 21.65 -20.77
N PRO A 50 13.20 22.47 -21.62
CA PRO A 50 12.65 22.86 -22.90
C PRO A 50 12.57 21.64 -23.86
N PRO A 51 11.61 21.64 -24.78
CA PRO A 51 11.51 20.60 -25.81
C PRO A 51 12.68 20.64 -26.83
N ASP A 52 13.29 21.81 -27.00
CA ASP A 52 14.42 22.04 -27.91
C ASP A 52 15.65 22.47 -27.12
N PRO A 53 16.85 21.93 -27.40
CA PRO A 53 18.11 22.36 -26.77
C PRO A 53 18.44 23.85 -26.95
N ALA A 54 17.86 24.54 -27.92
CA ALA A 54 17.98 26.00 -28.07
C ALA A 54 17.10 26.79 -27.08
N GLY A 55 16.27 26.10 -26.30
CA GLY A 55 15.36 26.74 -25.34
C GLY A 55 16.01 27.07 -23.99
N VAL A 56 15.22 27.70 -23.14
CA VAL A 56 15.61 28.12 -21.77
C VAL A 56 15.18 27.04 -20.78
N VAL A 57 16.07 26.57 -19.91
CA VAL A 57 15.69 25.71 -18.79
C VAL A 57 15.27 26.59 -17.60
N TYR A 58 14.15 26.24 -16.95
CA TYR A 58 13.69 26.96 -15.76
C TYR A 58 13.84 26.08 -14.53
N PHE A 59 14.46 26.64 -13.49
CA PHE A 59 14.55 26.05 -12.16
C PHE A 59 13.45 26.67 -11.29
N CYS A 60 12.68 25.85 -10.59
CA CYS A 60 11.63 26.32 -9.71
C CYS A 60 11.80 25.72 -8.33
N GLU A 61 11.78 26.58 -7.33
CA GLU A 61 11.81 26.18 -5.91
C GLU A 61 10.67 26.87 -5.17
N VAL A 62 10.00 26.12 -4.27
CA VAL A 62 8.86 26.60 -3.50
C VAL A 62 9.20 26.63 -2.02
N GLN A 63 9.31 27.82 -1.45
CA GLN A 63 9.75 28.05 -0.07
C GLN A 63 8.60 28.53 0.80
N PHE A 64 7.95 27.64 1.55
CA PHE A 64 6.92 27.99 2.55
C PHE A 64 7.45 28.09 3.97
N GLN A 65 8.71 27.73 4.19
CA GLN A 65 9.39 27.85 5.47
C GLN A 65 10.70 28.62 5.27
N ARG A 66 11.09 29.38 6.28
CA ARG A 66 12.34 30.10 6.24
C ARG A 66 13.51 29.11 6.27
N ASP A 67 14.40 29.22 5.29
CA ASP A 67 15.69 28.55 5.25
C ASP A 67 16.78 29.63 5.13
N ASN A 68 17.68 29.69 6.13
CA ASN A 68 18.72 30.72 6.17
C ASN A 68 19.93 30.37 5.28
N THR A 69 19.93 29.17 4.68
CA THR A 69 20.98 28.68 3.77
C THR A 69 20.43 28.40 2.37
N PHE A 70 19.23 28.90 2.09
CA PHE A 70 18.50 28.62 0.86
C PHE A 70 19.28 28.98 -0.40
N TYR A 71 19.77 30.20 -0.53
CA TYR A 71 20.43 30.64 -1.76
C TYR A 71 21.78 29.95 -1.98
N GLU A 72 22.49 29.58 -0.91
CA GLU A 72 23.73 28.79 -1.00
C GLU A 72 23.48 27.46 -1.69
N ARG A 73 22.49 26.75 -1.20
CA ARG A 73 22.08 25.44 -1.73
C ARG A 73 21.51 25.58 -3.14
N PHE A 74 20.55 26.46 -3.33
CA PHE A 74 19.82 26.63 -4.59
C PHE A 74 20.73 26.98 -5.76
N PHE A 75 21.65 27.93 -5.60
CA PHE A 75 22.60 28.25 -6.67
C PHE A 75 23.62 27.13 -6.89
N ALA A 76 24.07 26.44 -5.84
CA ALA A 76 24.95 25.30 -6.01
C ALA A 76 24.30 24.18 -6.84
N GLU A 77 23.03 23.88 -6.58
CA GLU A 77 22.24 22.90 -7.31
C GLU A 77 22.05 23.31 -8.77
N ILE A 78 21.71 24.58 -9.04
CA ILE A 78 21.59 25.11 -10.42
C ILE A 78 22.91 24.94 -11.16
N PHE A 79 24.03 25.43 -10.63
CA PHE A 79 25.30 25.36 -11.34
C PHE A 79 25.80 23.93 -11.54
N LEU A 80 25.50 23.04 -10.61
CA LEU A 80 25.80 21.62 -10.79
C LEU A 80 24.96 21.02 -11.94
N TYR A 81 23.66 21.33 -11.99
CA TYR A 81 22.80 20.89 -13.10
C TYR A 81 23.30 21.43 -14.45
N LEU A 82 23.61 22.73 -14.54
CA LEU A 82 24.13 23.37 -15.76
C LEU A 82 25.42 22.66 -16.24
N ARG A 83 26.29 22.29 -15.32
CA ARG A 83 27.51 21.52 -15.65
C ARG A 83 27.21 20.14 -16.21
N LEU A 84 26.26 19.42 -15.58
CA LEU A 84 25.95 18.01 -15.92
C LEU A 84 25.09 17.88 -17.19
N LYS A 85 24.29 18.90 -17.51
CA LYS A 85 23.28 18.87 -18.59
C LYS A 85 23.52 19.92 -19.68
N ARG A 86 24.78 20.30 -19.90
CA ARG A 86 25.20 21.43 -20.74
C ARG A 86 24.57 21.45 -22.15
N ASP A 87 24.36 20.30 -22.75
CA ASP A 87 23.92 20.17 -24.16
C ASP A 87 22.39 20.11 -24.30
N THR A 88 21.63 20.31 -23.23
CA THR A 88 20.16 20.16 -23.25
C THR A 88 19.38 21.47 -23.25
N PHE A 89 20.05 22.60 -23.19
CA PHE A 89 19.45 23.96 -23.18
C PHE A 89 20.49 24.99 -23.64
N SER A 90 20.00 26.15 -24.09
CA SER A 90 20.88 27.28 -24.49
C SER A 90 21.05 28.32 -23.38
N ASP A 91 20.07 28.45 -22.52
CA ASP A 91 20.03 29.47 -21.46
C ASP A 91 19.24 28.96 -20.25
N TRP A 92 19.28 29.70 -19.12
CA TRP A 92 18.58 29.31 -17.92
C TRP A 92 17.95 30.49 -17.17
N GLN A 93 16.89 30.24 -16.46
CA GLN A 93 16.26 31.13 -15.50
C GLN A 93 15.88 30.36 -14.24
N ALA A 94 15.86 31.04 -13.09
CA ALA A 94 15.43 30.49 -11.81
C ALA A 94 14.24 31.28 -11.27
N VAL A 95 13.32 30.56 -10.63
CA VAL A 95 12.14 31.15 -10.00
C VAL A 95 12.02 30.60 -8.59
N VAL A 96 11.87 31.50 -7.62
CA VAL A 96 11.55 31.12 -6.26
C VAL A 96 10.18 31.65 -5.89
N ILE A 97 9.31 30.76 -5.42
CA ILE A 97 7.94 31.06 -5.03
C ILE A 97 7.86 31.08 -3.51
N TYR A 98 7.54 32.24 -2.95
CA TYR A 98 7.34 32.47 -1.54
C TYR A 98 5.87 32.75 -1.21
N PRO A 99 5.35 32.37 -0.03
CA PRO A 99 4.04 32.85 0.43
C PRO A 99 4.05 34.38 0.62
N ASP A 100 5.11 34.91 1.22
CA ASP A 100 5.33 36.33 1.51
C ASP A 100 6.83 36.63 1.66
N PRO A 101 7.26 37.94 1.66
CA PRO A 101 8.67 38.34 1.78
C PRO A 101 9.30 37.97 3.12
N GLN A 102 8.52 37.69 4.18
CA GLN A 102 9.07 37.37 5.50
C GLN A 102 9.67 35.96 5.52
N THR A 103 9.27 35.12 4.58
CA THR A 103 9.76 33.73 4.43
C THR A 103 11.15 33.69 3.77
N GLU A 104 11.53 34.75 3.05
CA GLU A 104 12.83 34.82 2.37
C GLU A 104 14.02 34.82 3.32
N GLN A 105 15.16 34.29 2.90
CA GLN A 105 16.44 34.38 3.59
C GLN A 105 16.84 35.82 3.79
N LYS A 106 17.30 36.17 4.99
CA LYS A 106 17.72 37.58 5.32
C LYS A 106 19.13 37.90 4.86
N GLU A 107 20.06 36.98 5.10
CA GLU A 107 21.47 37.17 4.77
C GLU A 107 21.74 36.80 3.31
N ILE A 108 21.58 37.78 2.42
CA ILE A 108 21.67 37.57 0.95
C ILE A 108 22.90 38.23 0.33
N THR A 109 23.72 38.92 1.10
CA THR A 109 24.85 39.74 0.59
C THR A 109 25.75 39.01 -0.42
N PRO A 110 26.16 37.74 -0.21
CA PRO A 110 27.01 37.05 -1.16
C PRO A 110 26.32 36.74 -2.50
N TYR A 111 24.97 36.70 -2.50
CA TYR A 111 24.14 36.29 -3.64
C TYR A 111 23.45 37.46 -4.36
N VAL A 112 23.62 38.68 -3.86
CA VAL A 112 23.00 39.89 -4.43
C VAL A 112 23.21 40.01 -5.93
N PRO A 113 24.38 39.75 -6.54
CA PRO A 113 24.56 39.86 -7.99
C PRO A 113 23.68 38.87 -8.78
N LEU A 114 23.42 37.69 -8.25
CA LEU A 114 22.53 36.69 -8.86
C LEU A 114 21.05 37.02 -8.61
N ILE A 115 20.73 37.47 -7.40
CA ILE A 115 19.37 37.82 -6.97
C ILE A 115 18.83 39.04 -7.71
N GLN A 116 19.70 39.99 -8.04
CA GLN A 116 19.36 41.23 -8.76
C GLN A 116 19.48 41.08 -10.29
N SER A 117 19.98 39.95 -10.76
CA SER A 117 20.07 39.68 -12.20
C SER A 117 18.72 39.24 -12.79
N ASP A 118 18.62 39.31 -14.11
CA ASP A 118 17.45 38.78 -14.84
C ASP A 118 17.35 37.23 -14.79
N ARG A 119 18.32 36.58 -14.12
CA ARG A 119 18.37 35.12 -13.97
C ARG A 119 17.49 34.58 -12.86
N LEU A 120 17.19 35.40 -11.84
CA LEU A 120 16.37 35.00 -10.72
C LEU A 120 15.13 35.86 -10.62
N ARG A 121 13.96 35.24 -10.69
CA ARG A 121 12.68 35.87 -10.40
C ARG A 121 12.13 35.37 -9.06
N ARG A 122 11.81 36.30 -8.16
CA ARG A 122 11.14 36.02 -6.87
C ARG A 122 9.67 36.36 -7.02
N VAL A 123 8.80 35.41 -6.71
CA VAL A 123 7.34 35.55 -6.77
C VAL A 123 6.77 35.42 -5.38
N TYR A 124 6.04 36.42 -4.93
CA TYR A 124 5.39 36.42 -3.62
C TYR A 124 3.88 36.24 -3.83
N LEU A 125 3.36 35.08 -3.42
CA LEU A 125 1.96 34.72 -3.65
C LEU A 125 0.96 35.64 -2.95
N HIS A 126 1.38 36.31 -1.85
CA HIS A 126 0.51 37.29 -1.17
C HIS A 126 0.20 38.53 -2.06
N GLU A 127 1.10 38.88 -2.99
CA GLU A 127 0.92 40.00 -3.93
C GLU A 127 -0.07 39.70 -5.07
N LEU A 128 -0.38 38.41 -5.29
CA LEU A 128 -1.43 38.03 -6.23
C LEU A 128 -2.78 38.52 -5.70
N GLY A 129 -3.63 38.95 -6.61
CA GLY A 129 -4.99 39.41 -6.31
C GLY A 129 -5.86 38.35 -5.61
N SER A 130 -7.14 38.62 -5.45
CA SER A 130 -8.06 37.64 -4.88
C SER A 130 -8.25 36.44 -5.83
N PRO A 131 -8.39 35.22 -5.31
CA PRO A 131 -8.49 34.00 -6.13
C PRO A 131 -9.61 34.03 -7.17
N GLU A 132 -10.68 34.75 -6.87
CA GLU A 132 -11.86 34.88 -7.72
C GLU A 132 -11.60 35.71 -8.98
N GLN A 133 -10.58 36.58 -8.97
CA GLN A 133 -10.22 37.48 -10.06
C GLN A 133 -9.01 36.97 -10.86
N LEU A 134 -8.37 35.95 -10.42
CA LEU A 134 -7.19 35.37 -11.04
C LEU A 134 -7.58 34.32 -12.08
N PRO A 135 -6.75 34.12 -13.10
CA PRO A 135 -6.82 32.89 -13.88
C PRO A 135 -6.81 31.67 -13.00
N LEU A 136 -7.48 30.59 -13.40
CA LEU A 136 -7.70 29.40 -12.58
C LEU A 136 -6.39 28.80 -12.04
N SER A 137 -5.34 28.78 -12.86
CA SER A 137 -3.99 28.34 -12.51
C SER A 137 -3.40 29.12 -11.34
N LEU A 138 -3.47 30.44 -11.38
CA LEU A 138 -2.98 31.31 -10.33
C LEU A 138 -3.87 31.29 -9.09
N GLY A 139 -5.20 31.13 -9.29
CA GLY A 139 -6.15 30.94 -8.19
C GLY A 139 -5.83 29.69 -7.35
N LEU A 140 -5.43 28.58 -7.99
CA LEU A 140 -4.98 27.37 -7.30
C LEU A 140 -3.73 27.60 -6.43
N MET A 141 -2.75 28.34 -6.96
CA MET A 141 -1.54 28.69 -6.18
C MET A 141 -1.90 29.59 -4.99
N LYS A 142 -2.72 30.62 -5.24
CA LYS A 142 -3.18 31.56 -4.20
C LYS A 142 -3.94 30.85 -3.10
N LEU A 143 -4.77 29.84 -3.44
CA LEU A 143 -5.54 29.05 -2.48
C LEU A 143 -4.65 28.45 -1.36
N MET A 144 -3.43 28.04 -1.70
CA MET A 144 -2.49 27.44 -0.72
C MET A 144 -1.99 28.40 0.33
N THR A 145 -2.13 29.72 0.11
CA THR A 145 -1.67 30.78 1.02
C THR A 145 -2.78 31.40 1.86
N LEU A 146 -4.05 31.13 1.55
CA LEU A 146 -5.20 31.70 2.23
C LEU A 146 -5.31 31.21 3.68
N SER A 147 -5.92 32.04 4.51
CA SER A 147 -6.32 31.66 5.86
C SER A 147 -7.39 30.55 5.82
N ARG A 148 -7.53 29.80 6.92
CA ARG A 148 -8.58 28.77 7.04
C ARG A 148 -10.00 29.34 6.89
N ALA A 149 -10.21 30.59 7.25
CA ALA A 149 -11.51 31.24 7.14
C ALA A 149 -11.87 31.61 5.68
N GLU A 150 -10.89 32.03 4.89
CA GLU A 150 -11.08 32.49 3.51
C GLU A 150 -11.10 31.34 2.49
N MET A 151 -10.32 30.29 2.77
CA MET A 151 -10.07 29.18 1.84
C MET A 151 -11.35 28.48 1.34
N PRO A 152 -12.37 28.15 2.16
CA PRO A 152 -13.56 27.44 1.69
C PRO A 152 -14.35 28.21 0.64
N LYS A 153 -14.47 29.53 0.80
CA LYS A 153 -15.16 30.37 -0.17
C LYS A 153 -14.41 30.42 -1.50
N ALA A 154 -13.11 30.67 -1.45
CA ALA A 154 -12.26 30.70 -2.62
C ALA A 154 -12.21 29.36 -3.37
N ALA A 155 -12.07 28.26 -2.64
CA ALA A 155 -12.07 26.91 -3.20
C ALA A 155 -13.38 26.59 -3.92
N ARG A 156 -14.53 26.95 -3.34
CA ARG A 156 -15.85 26.78 -3.96
C ARG A 156 -15.97 27.58 -5.25
N CYS A 157 -15.50 28.83 -5.26
CA CYS A 157 -15.51 29.67 -6.45
C CYS A 157 -14.67 29.06 -7.58
N LEU A 158 -13.46 28.53 -7.27
CA LEU A 158 -12.60 27.87 -8.26
C LEU A 158 -13.24 26.59 -8.82
N VAL A 159 -13.91 25.79 -7.98
CA VAL A 159 -14.66 24.60 -8.43
C VAL A 159 -15.77 25.01 -9.40
N GLN A 160 -16.57 26.01 -9.05
CA GLN A 160 -17.65 26.51 -9.91
C GLN A 160 -17.11 27.04 -11.25
N SER A 161 -16.02 27.82 -11.20
CA SER A 161 -15.38 28.32 -12.43
C SER A 161 -14.90 27.17 -13.32
N THR A 162 -14.34 26.12 -12.73
CA THR A 162 -13.88 24.93 -13.46
C THR A 162 -15.02 24.20 -14.14
N GLN A 163 -16.16 24.06 -13.46
CA GLN A 163 -17.36 23.40 -14.01
C GLN A 163 -18.01 24.21 -15.12
N HIS A 164 -18.15 25.55 -14.94
CA HIS A 164 -18.82 26.41 -15.90
C HIS A 164 -18.03 26.62 -17.21
N GLN A 165 -16.71 26.67 -17.12
CA GLN A 165 -15.85 26.91 -18.28
C GLN A 165 -15.54 25.62 -19.07
N ALA A 166 -16.02 24.47 -18.67
CA ALA A 166 -15.73 23.17 -19.28
C ALA A 166 -14.21 23.00 -19.57
N VAL A 167 -13.39 23.40 -18.61
CA VAL A 167 -11.93 23.46 -18.75
C VAL A 167 -11.36 22.08 -19.04
N ALA A 168 -10.47 22.01 -20.02
CA ALA A 168 -9.68 20.81 -20.25
C ALA A 168 -8.98 20.41 -18.93
N LYS A 169 -9.07 19.14 -18.53
CA LYS A 169 -8.59 18.64 -17.25
C LYS A 169 -9.33 19.21 -16.00
N GLY A 170 -10.58 19.62 -16.12
CA GLY A 170 -11.38 20.14 -15.01
C GLY A 170 -11.44 19.18 -13.81
N GLU A 171 -11.50 17.88 -14.07
CA GLU A 171 -11.47 16.85 -13.02
C GLU A 171 -10.17 16.89 -12.22
N VAL A 172 -9.02 17.06 -12.87
CA VAL A 172 -7.69 17.18 -12.23
C VAL A 172 -7.66 18.42 -11.33
N ILE A 173 -8.23 19.51 -11.77
CA ILE A 173 -8.28 20.78 -11.01
C ILE A 173 -9.15 20.62 -9.76
N ILE A 174 -10.33 20.03 -9.89
CA ILE A 174 -11.23 19.76 -8.75
C ILE A 174 -10.55 18.82 -7.75
N GLU A 175 -9.84 17.82 -8.24
CA GLU A 175 -9.06 16.91 -7.39
C GLU A 175 -7.96 17.65 -6.62
N LEU A 176 -7.19 18.53 -7.29
CA LEU A 176 -6.16 19.34 -6.63
C LEU A 176 -6.76 20.25 -5.56
N ILE A 177 -7.89 20.92 -5.84
CA ILE A 177 -8.61 21.74 -4.86
C ILE A 177 -9.01 20.89 -3.66
N THR A 178 -9.60 19.72 -3.89
CA THR A 178 -10.03 18.82 -2.83
C THR A 178 -8.84 18.37 -1.96
N ARG A 179 -7.71 18.05 -2.58
CA ARG A 179 -6.48 17.64 -1.89
C ARG A 179 -5.88 18.78 -1.06
N ILE A 180 -5.86 20.01 -1.58
CA ILE A 180 -5.43 21.21 -0.86
C ILE A 180 -6.31 21.42 0.38
N MET A 181 -7.62 21.27 0.23
CA MET A 181 -8.59 21.39 1.33
C MET A 181 -8.38 20.32 2.40
N LEU A 182 -8.25 19.05 2.03
CA LEU A 182 -7.98 17.94 2.96
C LEU A 182 -6.64 18.14 3.71
N TYR A 183 -5.62 18.63 3.03
CA TYR A 183 -4.35 18.95 3.68
C TYR A 183 -4.48 20.06 4.73
N ARG A 184 -5.34 21.04 4.47
CA ARG A 184 -5.51 22.22 5.34
C ARG A 184 -6.48 21.98 6.49
N PHE A 185 -7.49 21.13 6.28
CA PHE A 185 -8.54 20.79 7.21
C PHE A 185 -8.44 19.33 7.64
N THR A 186 -7.36 19.00 8.37
CA THR A 186 -7.03 17.63 8.78
C THR A 186 -8.06 17.00 9.71
N GLU A 187 -8.90 17.82 10.37
CA GLU A 187 -10.00 17.37 11.21
C GLU A 187 -11.27 16.98 10.45
N LEU A 188 -11.38 17.39 9.19
CA LEU A 188 -12.51 17.07 8.35
C LEU A 188 -12.26 15.79 7.55
N ASN A 189 -13.30 14.97 7.47
CA ASN A 189 -13.28 13.86 6.54
C ASN A 189 -13.54 14.35 5.11
N ARG A 190 -13.37 13.43 4.15
CA ARG A 190 -13.50 13.76 2.74
C ARG A 190 -14.90 14.24 2.33
N GLU A 191 -15.94 13.63 2.89
CA GLU A 191 -17.34 13.97 2.59
C GLU A 191 -17.68 15.39 3.08
N GLU A 192 -17.18 15.77 4.24
CA GLU A 192 -17.33 17.12 4.78
C GLU A 192 -16.63 18.17 3.92
N VAL A 193 -15.44 17.87 3.41
CA VAL A 193 -14.71 18.75 2.47
C VAL A 193 -15.49 18.89 1.17
N LEU A 194 -16.05 17.82 0.63
CA LEU A 194 -16.87 17.88 -0.58
C LEU A 194 -18.13 18.70 -0.40
N HIS A 195 -18.84 18.50 0.70
CA HIS A 195 -19.99 19.30 1.04
C HIS A 195 -19.59 20.79 1.15
N MET A 196 -18.45 21.07 1.77
CA MET A 196 -17.88 22.42 1.86
C MET A 196 -17.58 23.02 0.47
N LEU A 197 -17.15 22.23 -0.49
CA LEU A 197 -16.91 22.64 -1.87
C LEU A 197 -18.18 22.74 -2.73
N GLY A 198 -19.32 22.26 -2.22
CA GLY A 198 -20.58 22.20 -2.96
C GLY A 198 -20.58 21.10 -4.04
N LEU A 199 -19.75 20.08 -3.87
CA LEU A 199 -19.66 18.93 -4.77
C LEU A 199 -20.55 17.79 -4.26
N THR A 200 -21.17 17.09 -5.19
CA THR A 200 -21.92 15.87 -4.89
C THR A 200 -20.98 14.66 -4.89
N THR A 201 -21.39 13.62 -4.14
CA THR A 201 -20.63 12.34 -4.13
C THR A 201 -20.54 11.70 -5.52
N GLU A 202 -21.53 11.94 -6.38
CA GLU A 202 -21.57 11.46 -7.76
C GLU A 202 -20.49 12.11 -8.64
N GLU A 203 -20.29 13.41 -8.50
CA GLU A 203 -19.26 14.16 -9.24
C GLU A 203 -17.87 13.68 -8.88
N LEU A 204 -17.67 13.29 -7.60
CA LEU A 204 -16.41 12.78 -7.14
C LEU A 204 -16.11 11.37 -7.65
N LYS A 205 -17.09 10.48 -7.69
CA LYS A 205 -16.93 9.11 -8.22
C LYS A 205 -16.43 9.10 -9.65
N ARG A 206 -16.61 10.19 -10.39
CA ARG A 206 -16.11 10.35 -11.76
C ARG A 206 -14.64 10.74 -11.81
N THR A 207 -14.06 11.24 -10.72
CA THR A 207 -12.64 11.61 -10.71
C THR A 207 -11.76 10.37 -10.76
N ARG A 208 -10.70 10.44 -11.54
CA ARG A 208 -9.70 9.37 -11.68
C ARG A 208 -9.11 8.96 -10.33
N PHE A 209 -8.84 9.94 -9.49
CA PHE A 209 -8.33 9.70 -8.13
C PHE A 209 -9.28 8.87 -7.27
N TYR A 210 -10.59 9.16 -7.31
CA TYR A 210 -11.56 8.34 -6.57
C TYR A 210 -11.55 6.89 -7.07
N GLN A 211 -11.47 6.71 -8.39
CA GLN A 211 -11.41 5.38 -9.00
C GLN A 211 -10.12 4.62 -8.60
N GLU A 212 -8.98 5.31 -8.58
CA GLU A 212 -7.69 4.75 -8.18
C GLU A 212 -7.70 4.37 -6.69
N VAL A 213 -8.07 5.27 -5.78
CA VAL A 213 -8.15 5.00 -4.32
C VAL A 213 -9.19 3.92 -4.00
N TYR A 214 -10.33 3.93 -4.71
CA TYR A 214 -11.35 2.89 -4.54
C TYR A 214 -10.84 1.52 -5.01
N ALA A 215 -10.10 1.48 -6.12
CA ALA A 215 -9.49 0.27 -6.64
C ALA A 215 -8.40 -0.27 -5.70
N GLU A 216 -7.52 0.60 -5.18
CA GLU A 216 -6.50 0.24 -4.20
C GLU A 216 -7.13 -0.29 -2.90
N GLY A 217 -8.07 0.44 -2.30
CA GLY A 217 -8.75 0.00 -1.08
C GLY A 217 -9.53 -1.30 -1.25
N ARG A 218 -10.12 -1.51 -2.44
CA ARG A 218 -10.77 -2.78 -2.78
C ARG A 218 -9.76 -3.92 -2.90
N GLN A 219 -8.61 -3.66 -3.51
CA GLN A 219 -7.55 -4.66 -3.65
C GLN A 219 -6.94 -5.03 -2.29
N GLU A 220 -6.64 -4.03 -1.44
CA GLU A 220 -6.16 -4.26 -0.08
C GLU A 220 -7.17 -5.03 0.77
N GLY A 221 -8.45 -4.66 0.72
CA GLY A 221 -9.52 -5.36 1.43
C GLY A 221 -9.71 -6.81 0.95
N LEU A 222 -9.56 -7.06 -0.36
CA LEU A 222 -9.61 -8.41 -0.94
C LEU A 222 -8.41 -9.26 -0.50
N GLN A 223 -7.24 -8.67 -0.46
CA GLN A 223 -6.02 -9.34 -0.01
C GLN A 223 -6.08 -9.67 1.49
N ALA A 224 -6.44 -8.68 2.32
CA ALA A 224 -6.60 -8.89 3.76
C ALA A 224 -7.66 -9.95 4.08
N GLY A 225 -8.83 -9.90 3.44
CA GLY A 225 -9.88 -10.89 3.61
C GLY A 225 -9.48 -12.30 3.14
N ARG A 226 -8.66 -12.40 2.08
CA ARG A 226 -8.12 -13.68 1.63
C ARG A 226 -7.10 -14.26 2.62
N GLU A 227 -6.21 -13.44 3.15
CA GLU A 227 -5.22 -13.86 4.12
C GLU A 227 -5.88 -14.30 5.43
N GLU A 228 -6.86 -13.54 5.93
CA GLU A 228 -7.63 -13.87 7.12
C GLU A 228 -8.44 -15.17 6.95
N GLY A 229 -9.14 -15.31 5.82
CA GLY A 229 -9.90 -16.52 5.49
C GLY A 229 -9.01 -17.76 5.34
N LEU A 230 -7.81 -17.62 4.75
CA LEU A 230 -6.83 -18.70 4.65
C LEU A 230 -6.33 -19.13 6.04
N GLN A 231 -6.02 -18.16 6.90
CA GLN A 231 -5.53 -18.43 8.25
C GLN A 231 -6.60 -19.11 9.10
N GLN A 232 -7.84 -18.63 9.07
CA GLN A 232 -8.97 -19.25 9.76
C GLN A 232 -9.24 -20.67 9.25
N GLY A 233 -9.32 -20.84 7.93
CA GLY A 233 -9.55 -22.16 7.34
C GLY A 233 -8.45 -23.17 7.64
N LEU A 234 -7.17 -22.74 7.68
CA LEU A 234 -6.04 -23.57 8.07
C LEU A 234 -6.16 -24.00 9.54
N GLN A 235 -6.47 -23.06 10.43
CA GLN A 235 -6.61 -23.32 11.86
C GLN A 235 -7.77 -24.28 12.15
N GLU A 236 -8.93 -24.05 11.56
CA GLU A 236 -10.10 -24.93 11.70
C GLU A 236 -9.85 -26.31 11.11
N GLY A 237 -9.26 -26.38 9.91
CA GLY A 237 -8.90 -27.65 9.28
C GLY A 237 -7.90 -28.47 10.09
N LEU A 238 -6.88 -27.82 10.66
CA LEU A 238 -5.90 -28.46 11.54
C LEU A 238 -6.55 -29.01 12.81
N GLN A 239 -7.41 -28.20 13.46
CA GLN A 239 -8.12 -28.61 14.67
C GLN A 239 -9.04 -29.81 14.44
N GLN A 240 -9.85 -29.73 13.37
CA GLN A 240 -10.76 -30.82 12.99
C GLN A 240 -9.99 -32.10 12.62
N GLY A 241 -8.92 -31.97 11.82
CA GLY A 241 -8.08 -33.09 11.43
C GLY A 241 -7.40 -33.78 12.62
N LEU A 242 -6.87 -32.97 13.56
CA LEU A 242 -6.27 -33.48 14.79
C LEU A 242 -7.28 -34.24 15.67
N GLN A 243 -8.48 -33.68 15.85
CA GLN A 243 -9.55 -34.29 16.61
C GLN A 243 -10.02 -35.61 16.00
N GLN A 244 -10.27 -35.63 14.71
CA GLN A 244 -10.67 -36.85 13.99
C GLN A 244 -9.57 -37.90 14.01
N GLY A 245 -8.33 -37.52 13.75
CA GLY A 245 -7.17 -38.42 13.82
C GLY A 245 -6.95 -39.03 15.19
N LEU A 246 -7.07 -38.22 16.26
CA LEU A 246 -6.94 -38.69 17.62
C LEU A 246 -8.05 -39.69 17.98
N GLN A 247 -9.29 -39.37 17.63
CA GLN A 247 -10.45 -40.24 17.90
C GLN A 247 -10.34 -41.57 17.16
N ALA A 248 -10.01 -41.54 15.86
CA ALA A 248 -9.82 -42.74 15.07
C ALA A 248 -8.65 -43.60 15.58
N GLY A 249 -7.52 -42.95 15.87
CA GLY A 249 -6.34 -43.63 16.42
C GLY A 249 -6.60 -44.28 17.78
N LEU A 250 -7.32 -43.59 18.68
CA LEU A 250 -7.69 -44.12 19.99
C LEU A 250 -8.61 -45.36 19.85
N GLN A 251 -9.63 -45.26 18.99
CA GLN A 251 -10.56 -46.35 18.74
C GLN A 251 -9.85 -47.56 18.15
N GLN A 252 -9.01 -47.36 17.15
CA GLN A 252 -8.24 -48.44 16.52
C GLN A 252 -7.23 -49.05 17.48
N GLY A 253 -6.52 -48.23 18.28
CA GLY A 253 -5.58 -48.68 19.28
C GLY A 253 -6.26 -49.51 20.40
N LEU A 254 -7.44 -49.06 20.86
CA LEU A 254 -8.21 -49.80 21.88
C LEU A 254 -8.66 -51.16 21.32
N GLN A 255 -9.19 -51.24 20.11
CA GLN A 255 -9.63 -52.49 19.48
C GLN A 255 -8.45 -53.47 19.31
N GLN A 256 -7.32 -52.99 18.80
CA GLN A 256 -6.13 -53.82 18.64
C GLN A 256 -5.56 -54.27 20.01
N GLY A 257 -5.58 -53.40 20.99
CA GLY A 257 -5.12 -53.72 22.36
C GLY A 257 -5.97 -54.78 23.04
N LEU A 258 -7.31 -54.72 22.88
CA LEU A 258 -8.24 -55.74 23.39
C LEU A 258 -7.98 -57.07 22.71
N GLN A 259 -7.93 -57.13 21.39
CA GLN A 259 -7.67 -58.37 20.63
C GLN A 259 -6.34 -59.03 21.02
N GLN A 260 -5.28 -58.24 21.12
CA GLN A 260 -3.96 -58.74 21.55
C GLN A 260 -3.98 -59.23 23.00
N GLY A 261 -4.69 -58.51 23.88
CA GLY A 261 -4.85 -58.89 25.29
C GLY A 261 -5.60 -60.21 25.45
N GLU A 262 -6.73 -60.37 24.76
CA GLU A 262 -7.55 -61.61 24.76
C GLU A 262 -6.76 -62.80 24.21
N ALA A 263 -6.10 -62.62 23.04
CA ALA A 263 -5.22 -63.65 22.46
C ALA A 263 -4.10 -64.07 23.41
N ALA A 264 -3.47 -63.10 24.11
CA ALA A 264 -2.40 -63.38 25.09
C ALA A 264 -2.89 -64.20 26.31
N VAL A 265 -4.14 -63.91 26.75
CA VAL A 265 -4.75 -64.70 27.86
C VAL A 265 -4.99 -66.12 27.42
N ILE A 266 -5.61 -66.32 26.24
CA ILE A 266 -5.91 -67.68 25.70
C ILE A 266 -4.60 -68.44 25.47
N LEU A 267 -3.59 -67.84 24.86
CA LEU A 267 -2.27 -68.46 24.70
C LEU A 267 -1.65 -68.88 26.02
N ARG A 268 -1.80 -68.06 27.06
CA ARG A 268 -1.30 -68.41 28.42
C ARG A 268 -2.05 -69.58 29.01
N LEU A 269 -3.39 -69.65 28.83
CA LEU A 269 -4.21 -70.77 29.31
C LEU A 269 -3.90 -72.05 28.55
N LEU A 270 -3.75 -72.01 27.25
CA LEU A 270 -3.37 -73.17 26.42
C LEU A 270 -1.96 -73.65 26.77
N ARG A 271 -1.00 -72.80 26.97
CA ARG A 271 0.36 -73.19 27.45
C ARG A 271 0.33 -73.83 28.84
N ARG A 272 -0.50 -73.31 29.72
CA ARG A 272 -0.62 -73.92 31.11
C ARG A 272 -1.27 -75.29 31.09
N ARG A 273 -2.19 -75.55 30.16
CA ARG A 273 -2.92 -76.80 30.10
C ARG A 273 -2.19 -77.88 29.28
N PHE A 274 -1.65 -77.49 28.13
CA PHE A 274 -1.11 -78.39 27.12
C PHE A 274 0.44 -78.34 27.00
N GLY A 275 1.10 -77.45 27.74
CA GLY A 275 2.55 -77.26 27.64
C GLY A 275 2.98 -76.29 26.55
N SER A 276 4.11 -76.54 25.88
CA SER A 276 4.64 -75.69 24.80
C SER A 276 3.76 -75.78 23.57
N LEU A 277 3.41 -74.62 23.02
CA LEU A 277 2.59 -74.49 21.78
C LEU A 277 3.52 -74.35 20.58
N PRO A 278 3.17 -74.95 19.43
CA PRO A 278 3.85 -74.69 18.19
C PRO A 278 3.71 -73.19 17.79
N ASN A 279 4.78 -72.59 17.23
CA ASN A 279 4.78 -71.18 16.85
C ASN A 279 3.68 -70.81 15.84
N GLU A 280 3.40 -71.72 14.90
CA GLU A 280 2.36 -71.54 13.91
C GLU A 280 0.96 -71.41 14.52
N LEU A 281 0.71 -72.19 15.58
CA LEU A 281 -0.55 -72.16 16.33
C LEU A 281 -0.68 -70.84 17.11
N GLU A 282 0.41 -70.37 17.71
CA GLU A 282 0.42 -69.11 18.45
C GLU A 282 0.12 -67.93 17.49
N GLU A 283 0.72 -67.94 16.30
CA GLU A 283 0.52 -66.92 15.32
C GLU A 283 -0.89 -66.90 14.74
N CYS A 284 -1.46 -68.11 14.49
CA CYS A 284 -2.85 -68.26 14.10
C CYS A 284 -3.82 -67.67 15.15
N ILE A 285 -3.60 -67.96 16.42
CA ILE A 285 -4.45 -67.46 17.52
C ILE A 285 -4.34 -65.93 17.66
N ARG A 286 -3.15 -65.34 17.46
CA ARG A 286 -2.97 -63.88 17.47
C ARG A 286 -3.68 -63.13 16.37
N GLN A 287 -3.93 -63.82 15.26
CA GLN A 287 -4.61 -63.28 14.09
C GLN A 287 -6.13 -63.49 14.08
N LEU A 288 -6.68 -64.16 15.04
CA LEU A 288 -8.12 -64.38 15.16
C LEU A 288 -8.87 -63.09 15.44
N SER A 289 -10.09 -62.98 14.91
CA SER A 289 -10.99 -61.88 15.28
C SER A 289 -11.39 -61.99 16.78
N PRO A 290 -11.80 -60.91 17.41
CA PRO A 290 -12.24 -60.91 18.80
C PRO A 290 -13.34 -61.96 19.07
N GLU A 291 -14.32 -62.07 18.18
CA GLU A 291 -15.43 -63.02 18.31
C GLU A 291 -14.95 -64.50 18.26
N ARG A 292 -13.89 -64.73 17.46
CA ARG A 292 -13.28 -66.07 17.40
C ARG A 292 -12.41 -66.38 18.59
N ILE A 293 -11.75 -65.36 19.17
CA ILE A 293 -10.98 -65.54 20.43
C ILE A 293 -11.94 -65.87 21.56
N GLU A 294 -13.09 -65.17 21.66
CA GLU A 294 -14.14 -65.49 22.65
C GLU A 294 -14.66 -66.91 22.48
N ALA A 295 -15.01 -67.31 21.25
CA ALA A 295 -15.49 -68.65 20.95
C ALA A 295 -14.42 -69.74 21.28
N LEU A 296 -13.12 -69.43 21.05
CA LEU A 296 -12.03 -70.30 21.43
C LEU A 296 -11.91 -70.41 22.97
N ALA A 297 -12.12 -69.30 23.68
CA ALA A 297 -12.09 -69.26 25.13
C ALA A 297 -13.22 -70.07 25.77
N GLU A 298 -14.41 -70.07 25.17
CA GLU A 298 -15.52 -70.91 25.60
C GLU A 298 -15.23 -72.41 25.34
N ALA A 299 -14.78 -72.76 24.12
CA ALA A 299 -14.49 -74.12 23.72
C ALA A 299 -13.24 -74.70 24.40
N PHE A 300 -12.34 -73.83 24.94
CA PHE A 300 -11.06 -74.24 25.60
C PHE A 300 -11.25 -75.27 26.71
N LEU A 301 -12.35 -75.19 27.47
CA LEU A 301 -12.61 -76.07 28.57
C LEU A 301 -12.90 -77.50 28.13
N ASP A 302 -13.42 -77.67 26.94
CA ASP A 302 -13.87 -78.98 26.42
C ASP A 302 -12.80 -79.77 25.63
N PHE A 303 -11.69 -79.08 25.24
CA PHE A 303 -10.63 -79.75 24.47
C PHE A 303 -9.85 -80.74 25.27
N PRO A 304 -9.78 -82.04 24.90
CA PRO A 304 -9.03 -83.07 25.58
C PRO A 304 -7.53 -82.93 25.31
N ASP A 305 -7.10 -82.49 24.16
CA ASP A 305 -5.70 -82.35 23.74
C ASP A 305 -5.50 -81.22 22.74
N LEU A 306 -4.23 -80.98 22.38
CA LEU A 306 -3.82 -79.91 21.49
C LEU A 306 -4.31 -80.15 20.03
N GLY A 307 -4.51 -81.38 19.58
CA GLY A 307 -4.98 -81.73 18.25
C GLY A 307 -6.42 -81.25 18.01
N GLU A 308 -7.26 -81.32 19.06
CA GLU A 308 -8.66 -80.77 18.93
C GLU A 308 -8.66 -79.26 18.84
N VAL A 309 -7.74 -78.53 19.50
CA VAL A 309 -7.58 -77.05 19.30
C VAL A 309 -7.24 -76.76 17.87
N VAL A 310 -6.28 -77.45 17.27
CA VAL A 310 -5.91 -77.27 15.85
C VAL A 310 -7.08 -77.60 14.93
N SER A 311 -7.78 -78.69 15.20
CA SER A 311 -8.96 -79.14 14.43
C SER A 311 -10.10 -78.10 14.50
N TRP A 312 -10.31 -77.50 15.68
CA TRP A 312 -11.32 -76.46 15.85
C TRP A 312 -10.98 -75.18 15.07
N LEU A 313 -9.72 -74.76 15.13
CA LEU A 313 -9.26 -73.60 14.34
C LEU A 313 -9.42 -73.81 12.83
N ASN A 314 -9.16 -75.01 12.33
CA ASN A 314 -9.29 -75.37 10.90
C ASN A 314 -10.73 -75.58 10.45
N ARG A 315 -11.70 -75.92 11.30
CA ARG A 315 -13.12 -76.09 10.97
C ARG A 315 -13.88 -74.81 10.76
N SER A 316 -13.31 -73.68 11.13
CA SER A 316 -14.02 -72.40 11.17
C SER A 316 -13.45 -71.40 10.14
N THR A 317 -12.78 -71.89 9.10
CA THR A 317 -12.44 -71.14 7.88
C THR A 317 -13.51 -71.32 6.82
#